data_3689f88f8581fe70620c91317b7dda1c
#
_entry.id   3689f88f8581fe70620c91317b7dda1c
#
_cell.length_a   1.000
_cell.length_b   1.000
_cell.length_c   1.000
_cell.angle_alpha   90.00
_cell.angle_beta   90.00
_cell.angle_gamma   90.00
#
_symmetry.space_group_name_H-M   'P 1'
#
loop_
_entity.id
_entity.type
_entity.pdbx_description
1 polymer ?
#
loop_
_entity_poly.entity_id
_entity_poly.type
_entity_poly.pdbx_seq_one_letter_code
_entity_poly.pdbx_strand_id
1 'polypeptide(L)'
;SKDALALARENLARTGLADRVELRAGDLLAGVEGPFDLVVSNPPYVSPEEYPELQPEIRLYEPYEAVVGDHVWERIARAAPDVLPPGGRLVLECGDGQAAEVAKGLAALGYDGVLCTPDLAGRDRAVEGQRP
;
A
#
# COMPACT_ATOMS: atom_id res chain seq x y z
N SER A 1 13.47 0.75 4.30
CA SER A 1 14.83 0.40 4.76
C SER A 1 15.89 1.02 3.83
N LYS A 2 17.11 1.16 4.31
CA LYS A 2 18.23 1.69 3.50
C LYS A 2 18.59 0.74 2.34
N ASP A 3 18.52 -0.56 2.59
CA ASP A 3 18.85 -1.59 1.60
C ASP A 3 17.82 -1.64 0.48
N ALA A 4 16.53 -1.53 0.82
CA ALA A 4 15.46 -1.43 -0.18
C ALA A 4 15.62 -0.19 -1.07
N LEU A 5 15.99 0.97 -0.49
CA LEU A 5 16.26 2.19 -1.26
C LEU A 5 17.50 2.05 -2.15
N ALA A 6 18.55 1.34 -1.69
CA ALA A 6 19.73 1.10 -2.50
C ALA A 6 19.39 0.24 -3.72
N LEU A 7 18.65 -0.86 -3.51
CA LEU A 7 18.19 -1.73 -4.59
C LEU A 7 17.23 -1.00 -5.55
N ALA A 8 16.33 -0.17 -5.02
CA ALA A 8 15.43 0.62 -5.86
C ALA A 8 16.21 1.59 -6.76
N ARG A 9 17.26 2.27 -6.26
CA ARG A 9 18.12 3.15 -7.09
C ARG A 9 18.82 2.38 -8.21
N GLU A 10 19.35 1.20 -7.90
CA GLU A 10 19.96 0.33 -8.90
C GLU A 10 18.95 -0.07 -9.98
N ASN A 11 17.76 -0.48 -9.59
CA ASN A 11 16.69 -0.86 -10.52
C ASN A 11 16.25 0.32 -11.40
N LEU A 12 16.12 1.52 -10.84
CA LEU A 12 15.79 2.73 -11.62
C LEU A 12 16.86 3.05 -12.66
N ALA A 13 18.13 2.92 -12.31
CA ALA A 13 19.24 3.11 -13.25
C ALA A 13 19.20 2.07 -14.38
N ARG A 14 18.97 0.80 -14.04
CA ARG A 14 18.91 -0.30 -15.03
C ARG A 14 17.72 -0.19 -15.97
N THR A 15 16.59 0.37 -15.51
CA THR A 15 15.37 0.51 -16.33
C THR A 15 15.26 1.86 -17.03
N GLY A 16 16.19 2.79 -16.79
CA GLY A 16 16.16 4.14 -17.39
C GLY A 16 15.04 5.02 -16.81
N LEU A 17 14.58 4.75 -15.59
CA LEU A 17 13.49 5.48 -14.95
C LEU A 17 13.95 6.48 -13.87
N ALA A 18 15.27 6.66 -13.70
CA ALA A 18 15.84 7.50 -12.64
C ALA A 18 15.33 8.96 -12.68
N ASP A 19 15.10 9.52 -13.87
CA ASP A 19 14.61 10.89 -14.05
C ASP A 19 13.08 11.05 -13.85
N ARG A 20 12.37 9.92 -13.67
CA ARG A 20 10.90 9.90 -13.55
C ARG A 20 10.41 9.50 -12.17
N VAL A 21 11.29 8.98 -11.32
CA VAL A 21 10.94 8.43 -10.01
C VAL A 21 11.80 9.07 -8.93
N GLU A 22 11.17 9.67 -7.95
CA GLU A 22 11.82 10.17 -6.75
C GLU A 22 11.71 9.12 -5.63
N LEU A 23 12.84 8.74 -5.03
CA LEU A 23 12.90 7.83 -3.89
C LEU A 23 13.03 8.62 -2.59
N ARG A 24 12.10 8.38 -1.68
CA ARG A 24 12.09 9.00 -0.35
C ARG A 24 12.16 7.95 0.75
N ALA A 25 12.91 8.25 1.81
CA ALA A 25 12.84 7.50 3.06
C ALA A 25 11.81 8.16 3.97
N GLY A 26 10.87 7.39 4.51
CA GLY A 26 9.82 7.92 5.38
C GLY A 26 8.97 6.80 5.98
N ASP A 27 8.05 7.18 6.86
CA ASP A 27 6.99 6.29 7.36
C ASP A 27 5.69 6.64 6.65
N LEU A 28 5.25 5.75 5.76
CA LEU A 28 4.04 5.90 4.94
C LEU A 28 4.04 7.27 4.20
N LEU A 29 3.02 8.10 4.45
CA LEU A 29 2.87 9.41 3.84
C LEU A 29 3.39 10.57 4.71
N ALA A 30 4.08 10.29 5.82
CA ALA A 30 4.59 11.33 6.70
C ALA A 30 5.62 12.22 5.97
N GLY A 31 5.38 13.53 5.95
CA GLY A 31 6.25 14.50 5.28
C GLY A 31 6.21 14.45 3.75
N VAL A 32 5.25 13.74 3.17
CA VAL A 32 4.98 13.78 1.73
C VAL A 32 4.09 14.98 1.44
N GLU A 33 4.51 15.81 0.47
CA GLU A 33 3.74 16.98 0.04
C GLU A 33 3.11 16.69 -1.33
N GLY A 34 1.79 16.89 -1.42
CA GLY A 34 1.01 16.73 -2.67
C GLY A 34 0.94 18.03 -3.49
N PRO A 35 0.03 18.08 -4.48
CA PRO A 35 -0.97 17.07 -4.79
C PRO A 35 -0.45 15.92 -5.68
N PHE A 36 -0.98 14.73 -5.47
CA PHE A 36 -0.80 13.56 -6.34
C PHE A 36 -2.15 13.07 -6.86
N ASP A 37 -2.21 12.64 -8.10
CA ASP A 37 -3.44 12.10 -8.69
C ASP A 37 -3.80 10.73 -8.12
N LEU A 38 -2.80 9.98 -7.66
CA LEU A 38 -2.93 8.59 -7.21
C LEU A 38 -1.95 8.29 -6.07
N VAL A 39 -2.46 7.62 -5.04
CA VAL A 39 -1.67 6.92 -4.02
C VAL A 39 -1.89 5.43 -4.19
N VAL A 40 -0.82 4.66 -4.34
CA VAL A 40 -0.87 3.19 -4.43
C VAL A 40 -0.01 2.60 -3.33
N SER A 41 -0.50 1.60 -2.63
CA SER A 41 0.27 0.89 -1.60
C SER A 41 -0.05 -0.60 -1.58
N ASN A 42 0.99 -1.41 -1.37
CA ASN A 42 0.89 -2.76 -0.86
C ASN A 42 1.44 -2.73 0.59
N PRO A 43 0.59 -2.41 1.56
CA PRO A 43 1.03 -2.31 2.95
C PRO A 43 1.20 -3.71 3.56
N PRO A 44 2.00 -3.89 4.60
CA PRO A 44 1.99 -5.12 5.37
C PRO A 44 0.59 -5.34 5.96
N TYR A 45 0.08 -6.57 5.82
CA TYR A 45 -1.30 -6.91 6.20
C TYR A 45 -1.42 -8.21 6.99
N VAL A 46 -0.31 -8.87 7.28
CA VAL A 46 -0.29 -10.10 8.09
C VAL A 46 -0.25 -9.72 9.57
N SER A 47 -1.12 -10.32 10.37
CA SER A 47 -1.08 -10.11 11.81
C SER A 47 0.13 -10.81 12.46
N PRO A 48 0.60 -10.35 13.63
CA PRO A 48 1.67 -11.05 14.36
C PRO A 48 1.33 -12.50 14.69
N GLU A 49 0.05 -12.80 14.90
CA GLU A 49 -0.46 -14.13 15.21
C GLU A 49 -0.40 -15.08 14.00
N GLU A 50 -0.63 -14.55 12.79
CA GLU A 50 -0.59 -15.31 11.54
C GLU A 50 0.85 -15.50 11.02
N TYR A 51 1.80 -14.64 11.42
CA TYR A 51 3.17 -14.69 10.91
C TYR A 51 3.85 -16.07 11.05
N PRO A 52 3.70 -16.81 12.19
CA PRO A 52 4.29 -18.15 12.32
C PRO A 52 3.75 -19.18 11.32
N GLU A 53 2.53 -18.97 10.80
CA GLU A 53 1.87 -19.87 9.86
C GLU A 53 2.25 -19.63 8.39
N LEU A 54 2.98 -18.55 8.12
CA LEU A 54 3.43 -18.23 6.76
C LEU A 54 4.45 -19.26 6.25
N GLN A 55 4.53 -19.34 4.92
CA GLN A 55 5.51 -20.18 4.24
C GLN A 55 6.94 -19.84 4.70
N PRO A 56 7.81 -20.85 4.85
CA PRO A 56 9.18 -20.63 5.31
C PRO A 56 9.95 -19.59 4.48
N GLU A 57 9.69 -19.52 3.17
CA GLU A 57 10.33 -18.58 2.25
C GLU A 57 10.05 -17.14 2.64
N ILE A 58 8.82 -16.83 3.05
CA ILE A 58 8.42 -15.49 3.50
C ILE A 58 9.12 -15.18 4.83
N ARG A 59 9.03 -16.09 5.80
CA ARG A 59 9.59 -15.87 7.14
C ARG A 59 11.11 -15.76 7.18
N LEU A 60 11.81 -16.40 6.24
CA LEU A 60 13.28 -16.46 6.21
C LEU A 60 13.91 -15.35 5.36
N TYR A 61 13.20 -14.85 4.35
CA TYR A 61 13.79 -13.96 3.35
C TYR A 61 13.12 -12.60 3.25
N GLU A 62 11.86 -12.45 3.70
CA GLU A 62 11.21 -11.14 3.73
C GLU A 62 11.45 -10.43 5.08
N PRO A 63 11.73 -9.12 5.07
CA PRO A 63 11.80 -8.35 6.30
C PRO A 63 10.47 -8.41 7.08
N TYR A 64 10.54 -8.65 8.38
CA TYR A 64 9.36 -8.76 9.23
C TYR A 64 8.42 -7.55 9.06
N GLU A 65 8.98 -6.34 9.05
CA GLU A 65 8.24 -5.07 8.92
C GLU A 65 7.59 -4.88 7.53
N ALA A 66 8.04 -5.64 6.52
CA ALA A 66 7.44 -5.60 5.19
C ALA A 66 6.21 -6.52 5.07
N VAL A 67 6.06 -7.47 6.00
CA VAL A 67 5.03 -8.51 5.99
C VAL A 67 3.99 -8.26 7.07
N VAL A 68 4.45 -7.97 8.31
CA VAL A 68 3.59 -7.84 9.48
C VAL A 68 3.20 -6.39 9.71
N GLY A 69 1.88 -6.16 9.74
CA GLY A 69 1.33 -4.85 10.03
C GLY A 69 -0.15 -4.92 10.35
N ASP A 70 -0.49 -4.38 11.52
CA ASP A 70 -1.88 -4.29 11.95
C ASP A 70 -2.50 -2.98 11.47
N HIS A 71 -3.57 -3.07 10.68
CA HIS A 71 -4.33 -1.92 10.16
C HIS A 71 -3.49 -0.81 9.49
N VAL A 72 -2.35 -1.15 8.87
CA VAL A 72 -1.49 -0.17 8.20
C VAL A 72 -2.23 0.54 7.05
N TRP A 73 -3.11 -0.19 6.36
CA TRP A 73 -3.98 0.37 5.33
C TRP A 73 -4.83 1.55 5.86
N GLU A 74 -5.33 1.46 7.10
CA GLU A 74 -6.16 2.52 7.69
C GLU A 74 -5.34 3.80 7.95
N ARG A 75 -4.09 3.67 8.42
CA ARG A 75 -3.18 4.81 8.57
C ARG A 75 -2.92 5.51 7.23
N ILE A 76 -2.73 4.74 6.16
CA ILE A 76 -2.57 5.28 4.81
C ILE A 76 -3.84 5.97 4.36
N ALA A 77 -5.00 5.32 4.51
CA ALA A 77 -6.29 5.87 4.09
C ALA A 77 -6.66 7.17 4.83
N ARG A 78 -6.29 7.30 6.10
CA ARG A 78 -6.49 8.54 6.87
C ARG A 78 -5.57 9.67 6.44
N ALA A 79 -4.33 9.35 6.00
CA ALA A 79 -3.34 10.34 5.60
C ALA A 79 -3.44 10.74 4.11
N ALA A 80 -3.95 9.84 3.25
CA ALA A 80 -3.99 10.08 1.82
C ALA A 80 -4.77 11.36 1.39
N PRO A 81 -5.86 11.79 2.06
CA PRO A 81 -6.52 13.05 1.74
C PRO A 81 -5.64 14.29 1.85
N ASP A 82 -4.57 14.26 2.64
CA ASP A 82 -3.65 15.40 2.79
C ASP A 82 -2.79 15.59 1.53
N VAL A 83 -2.62 14.55 0.74
CA VAL A 83 -1.76 14.54 -0.46
C VAL A 83 -2.54 14.31 -1.76
N LEU A 84 -3.80 13.89 -1.70
CA LEU A 84 -4.67 13.72 -2.86
C LEU A 84 -5.54 14.97 -3.05
N PRO A 85 -5.73 15.49 -4.26
CA PRO A 85 -6.77 16.51 -4.54
C PRO A 85 -8.16 15.86 -4.53
N PRO A 86 -9.27 16.66 -4.50
CA PRO A 86 -10.59 16.14 -4.80
C PRO A 86 -10.58 15.37 -6.13
N GLY A 87 -11.16 14.17 -6.14
CA GLY A 87 -11.11 13.27 -7.29
C GLY A 87 -9.85 12.40 -7.38
N GLY A 88 -8.81 12.65 -6.57
CA GLY A 88 -7.63 11.80 -6.49
C GLY A 88 -7.96 10.42 -5.92
N ARG A 89 -7.18 9.42 -6.28
CA ARG A 89 -7.47 8.01 -5.96
C ARG A 89 -6.48 7.40 -4.98
N LEU A 90 -7.02 6.58 -4.09
CA LEU A 90 -6.24 5.66 -3.25
C LEU A 90 -6.49 4.23 -3.72
N VAL A 91 -5.41 3.45 -3.93
CA VAL A 91 -5.48 2.02 -4.25
C VAL A 91 -4.63 1.26 -3.25
N LEU A 92 -5.22 0.26 -2.62
CA LEU A 92 -4.58 -0.57 -1.58
C LEU A 92 -4.63 -2.03 -2.00
N GLU A 93 -3.49 -2.72 -1.98
CA GLU A 93 -3.47 -4.17 -1.95
C GLU A 93 -3.83 -4.66 -0.55
N CYS A 94 -4.51 -5.79 -0.46
CA CYS A 94 -4.91 -6.42 0.81
C CYS A 94 -4.70 -7.94 0.78
N GLY A 95 -4.63 -8.53 1.95
CA GLY A 95 -4.58 -9.97 2.13
C GLY A 95 -5.87 -10.68 1.70
N ASP A 96 -5.78 -11.99 1.54
CA ASP A 96 -6.94 -12.81 1.19
C ASP A 96 -8.02 -12.68 2.29
N GLY A 97 -9.25 -12.42 1.86
CA GLY A 97 -10.41 -12.24 2.76
C GLY A 97 -10.51 -10.86 3.42
N GLN A 98 -9.52 -9.94 3.26
CA GLN A 98 -9.52 -8.62 3.91
C GLN A 98 -10.22 -7.52 3.10
N ALA A 99 -10.45 -7.73 1.80
CA ALA A 99 -10.95 -6.69 0.90
C ALA A 99 -12.29 -6.05 1.35
N ALA A 100 -13.20 -6.85 1.90
CA ALA A 100 -14.49 -6.36 2.39
C ALA A 100 -14.34 -5.41 3.59
N GLU A 101 -13.40 -5.68 4.49
CA GLU A 101 -13.09 -4.82 5.63
C GLU A 101 -12.47 -3.51 5.17
N VAL A 102 -11.46 -3.58 4.29
CA VAL A 102 -10.80 -2.40 3.72
C VAL A 102 -11.81 -1.53 2.98
N ALA A 103 -12.67 -2.12 2.14
CA ALA A 103 -13.71 -1.39 1.40
C ALA A 103 -14.70 -0.67 2.34
N LYS A 104 -15.17 -1.36 3.37
CA LYS A 104 -16.04 -0.77 4.40
C LYS A 104 -15.33 0.37 5.13
N GLY A 105 -14.05 0.20 5.44
CA GLY A 105 -13.25 1.22 6.10
C GLY A 105 -13.06 2.46 5.22
N LEU A 106 -12.73 2.31 3.93
CA LEU A 106 -12.63 3.44 3.00
C LEU A 106 -13.95 4.20 2.88
N ALA A 107 -15.07 3.49 2.75
CA ALA A 107 -16.39 4.13 2.72
C ALA A 107 -16.70 4.89 4.02
N ALA A 108 -16.36 4.33 5.18
CA ALA A 108 -16.54 4.99 6.46
C ALA A 108 -15.63 6.23 6.65
N LEU A 109 -14.48 6.27 5.98
CA LEU A 109 -13.58 7.42 5.93
C LEU A 109 -14.01 8.47 4.90
N GLY A 110 -15.09 8.25 4.18
CA GLY A 110 -15.67 9.21 3.24
C GLY A 110 -15.15 9.09 1.81
N TYR A 111 -14.45 8.02 1.45
CA TYR A 111 -14.06 7.79 0.06
C TYR A 111 -15.27 7.43 -0.79
N ASP A 112 -15.36 8.04 -1.97
CA ASP A 112 -16.39 7.75 -2.96
C ASP A 112 -15.97 6.62 -3.91
N GLY A 113 -16.98 5.98 -4.55
CA GLY A 113 -16.74 5.00 -5.61
C GLY A 113 -15.88 3.82 -5.18
N VAL A 114 -15.99 3.36 -3.93
CA VAL A 114 -15.18 2.26 -3.41
C VAL A 114 -15.43 0.99 -4.23
N LEU A 115 -14.36 0.40 -4.76
CA LEU A 115 -14.39 -0.76 -5.64
C LEU A 115 -13.35 -1.80 -5.20
N CYS A 116 -13.72 -3.09 -5.26
CA CYS A 116 -12.79 -4.20 -5.10
C CYS A 116 -12.48 -4.81 -6.47
N THR A 117 -11.21 -5.06 -6.73
CA THR A 117 -10.73 -5.70 -7.96
C THR A 117 -10.05 -7.02 -7.61
N PRO A 118 -10.49 -8.14 -8.23
CA PRO A 118 -9.87 -9.43 -7.99
C PRO A 118 -8.52 -9.58 -8.72
N ASP A 119 -7.67 -10.47 -8.19
CA ASP A 119 -6.46 -10.93 -8.85
C ASP A 119 -6.79 -11.89 -10.02
N LEU A 120 -5.76 -12.36 -10.72
CA LEU A 120 -5.92 -13.29 -11.84
C LEU A 120 -6.47 -14.67 -11.41
N ALA A 121 -6.44 -14.98 -10.12
CA ALA A 121 -7.05 -16.19 -9.54
C ALA A 121 -8.49 -15.97 -9.07
N GLY A 122 -9.03 -14.75 -9.25
CA GLY A 122 -10.41 -14.39 -8.87
C GLY A 122 -10.60 -14.08 -7.39
N ARG A 123 -9.52 -13.84 -6.64
CA ARG A 123 -9.58 -13.43 -5.23
C ARG A 123 -9.49 -11.89 -5.15
N ASP A 124 -10.36 -11.29 -4.36
CA ASP A 124 -10.31 -9.85 -4.13
C ASP A 124 -8.93 -9.46 -3.56
N ARG A 125 -8.24 -8.55 -4.25
CA ARG A 125 -6.85 -8.23 -3.96
C ARG A 125 -6.55 -6.75 -3.89
N ALA A 126 -7.24 -5.93 -4.65
CA ALA A 126 -7.07 -4.49 -4.62
C ALA A 126 -8.39 -3.80 -4.25
N VAL A 127 -8.32 -2.83 -3.38
CA VAL A 127 -9.45 -1.97 -3.00
C VAL A 127 -9.07 -0.53 -3.32
N GLU A 128 -9.92 0.15 -4.07
CA GLU A 128 -9.74 1.55 -4.41
C GLU A 128 -10.88 2.42 -3.91
N GLY A 129 -10.59 3.71 -3.71
CA GLY A 129 -11.58 4.73 -3.42
C GLY A 129 -11.10 6.09 -3.91
N GLN A 130 -12.04 6.98 -4.19
CA GLN A 130 -11.79 8.33 -4.66
C GLN A 130 -11.98 9.32 -3.52
N ARG A 131 -11.05 10.29 -3.38
CA ARG A 131 -11.25 11.42 -2.46
C ARG A 131 -12.41 12.27 -2.94
N PRO A 132 -13.42 12.56 -2.08
CA PRO A 132 -14.55 13.44 -2.41
C PRO A 132 -14.11 14.89 -2.69
#